data_9086f44e8e316023891231b28dfb983a
#
_entry.id   9086f44e8e316023891231b28dfb983a
#
_cell.length_a   1.000
_cell.length_b   1.000
_cell.length_c   1.000
_cell.angle_alpha   90.00
_cell.angle_beta   90.00
_cell.angle_gamma   90.00
#
_symmetry.space_group_name_H-M   'P 1'
#
loop_
_entity.id
_entity.type
_entity.pdbx_description
1 polymer ?
#
loop_
_entity_poly.entity_id
_entity_poly.type
_entity_poly.pdbx_seq_one_letter_code
_entity_poly.pdbx_strand_id
1 'polypeptide(L)' 'MNIVKNTNGTALTLALEGRLDTTTAPELETVVKNELGDVKALTFDLGKLEYISSAGLRVLLSAQKIMNKQVFSKKRTKR' A
#
# COMPACT_ATOMS: atom_id res chain seq x y z
N MET A 1 11.19 -7.29 1.96
CA MET A 1 10.10 -6.85 1.09
C MET A 1 10.60 -5.73 0.21
N ASN A 2 10.10 -5.70 -1.00
CA ASN A 2 10.48 -4.68 -1.95
C ASN A 2 9.29 -3.78 -2.23
N ILE A 3 9.51 -2.48 -2.20
CA ILE A 3 8.43 -1.52 -2.47
C ILE A 3 8.84 -0.69 -3.66
N VAL A 4 8.07 -0.80 -4.73
CA VAL A 4 8.33 -0.04 -5.95
C VAL A 4 7.30 1.08 -6.02
N LYS A 5 7.77 2.31 -6.07
CA LYS A 5 6.90 3.48 -6.15
C LYS A 5 6.79 3.95 -7.58
N ASN A 6 5.59 4.16 -8.01
CA ASN A 6 5.32 4.75 -9.32
C ASN A 6 4.40 5.94 -9.13
N THR A 7 4.90 7.11 -9.48
CA THR A 7 4.12 8.33 -9.34
C THR A 7 3.72 8.83 -10.72
N ASN A 8 2.46 9.18 -10.86
CA ASN A 8 1.96 9.71 -12.11
C ASN A 8 1.04 10.88 -11.76
N GLY A 9 1.60 12.08 -11.76
CA GLY A 9 0.86 13.26 -11.33
C GLY A 9 0.55 13.16 -9.84
N THR A 10 -0.73 13.13 -9.51
CA THR A 10 -1.16 12.96 -8.12
C THR A 10 -1.55 11.53 -7.79
N ALA A 11 -1.32 10.61 -8.70
CA ALA A 11 -1.61 9.21 -8.48
C ALA A 11 -0.34 8.47 -8.09
N LEU A 12 -0.43 7.66 -7.06
CA LEU A 12 0.71 6.88 -6.58
C LEU A 12 0.35 5.41 -6.59
N THR A 13 1.23 4.61 -7.15
CA THR A 13 1.10 3.16 -7.12
C THR A 13 2.27 2.59 -6.33
N LEU A 14 1.94 1.78 -5.35
CA LEU A 14 2.95 1.08 -4.56
C LEU A 14 2.85 -0.40 -4.88
N ALA A 15 3.85 -0.91 -5.56
CA ALA A 15 3.91 -2.33 -5.86
C ALA A 15 4.72 -3.01 -4.76
N LEU A 16 4.11 -3.96 -4.10
CA LEU A 16 4.74 -4.65 -2.97
C LEU A 16 5.13 -6.04 -3.43
N GLU A 17 6.39 -6.39 -3.16
CA GLU A 17 6.92 -7.69 -3.56
C GLU A 17 7.49 -8.39 -2.35
N GLY A 18 7.21 -9.67 -2.23
CA GLY A 18 7.75 -10.49 -1.16
C GLY A 18 6.74 -10.69 -0.05
N ARG A 19 7.16 -10.43 1.17
CA ARG A 19 6.33 -10.71 2.35
C ARG A 19 6.04 -9.44 3.12
N LEU A 20 4.79 -9.22 3.41
CA LEU A 20 4.39 -8.10 4.26
C LEU A 20 3.96 -8.66 5.61
N ASP A 21 4.86 -8.60 6.57
CA ASP A 21 4.63 -9.18 7.89
C ASP A 21 5.00 -8.17 8.97
N THR A 22 5.11 -8.64 10.20
CA THR A 22 5.35 -7.74 11.33
C THR A 22 6.68 -7.03 11.25
N THR A 23 7.65 -7.59 10.54
CA THR A 23 8.96 -6.95 10.40
C THR A 23 9.00 -5.96 9.25
N THR A 24 8.18 -6.16 8.24
CA THR A 24 8.18 -5.27 7.07
C THR A 24 7.04 -4.25 7.08
N ALA A 25 6.01 -4.49 7.87
CA ALA A 25 4.89 -3.56 7.95
C ALA A 25 5.31 -2.13 8.35
N PRO A 26 6.22 -1.95 9.33
CA PRO A 26 6.64 -0.59 9.67
C PRO A 26 7.33 0.13 8.51
N GLU A 27 8.03 -0.62 7.68
CA GLU A 27 8.66 -0.08 6.48
C GLU A 27 7.63 0.51 5.54
N LEU A 28 6.58 -0.25 5.27
CA LEU A 28 5.50 0.22 4.43
C LEU A 28 4.78 1.40 5.07
N GLU A 29 4.57 1.34 6.36
CA GLU A 29 3.90 2.44 7.06
C GLU A 29 4.67 3.74 6.90
N THR A 30 5.99 3.68 6.99
CA THR A 30 6.83 4.87 6.83
C THR A 30 6.68 5.44 5.42
N VAL A 31 6.70 4.57 4.42
CA VAL A 31 6.53 5.00 3.04
C VAL A 31 5.16 5.65 2.86
N VAL A 32 4.12 5.03 3.38
CA VAL A 32 2.78 5.57 3.27
C VAL A 32 2.70 6.96 3.89
N LYS A 33 3.22 7.12 5.09
CA LYS A 33 3.15 8.40 5.77
C LYS A 33 3.91 9.49 5.05
N ASN A 34 5.03 9.12 4.43
CA ASN A 34 5.86 10.11 3.75
C ASN A 34 5.32 10.48 2.39
N GLU A 35 4.63 9.57 1.73
CA GLU A 35 4.27 9.75 0.33
C GLU A 35 2.86 10.27 0.10
N LEU A 36 1.99 10.20 1.08
CA LEU A 36 0.58 10.50 0.84
C LEU A 36 0.20 11.97 0.96
N GLY A 37 1.15 12.85 1.22
CA GLY A 37 0.82 14.25 1.45
C GLY A 37 0.07 14.90 0.31
N ASP A 38 0.55 14.71 -0.92
CA ASP A 38 -0.04 15.33 -2.10
C ASP A 38 -0.71 14.34 -3.03
N VAL A 39 -0.87 13.11 -2.57
CA VAL A 39 -1.43 12.05 -3.42
C VAL A 39 -2.94 12.10 -3.35
N LYS A 40 -3.58 12.04 -4.51
CA LYS A 40 -5.04 12.02 -4.57
C LYS A 40 -5.60 10.65 -4.90
N ALA A 41 -4.79 9.77 -5.46
CA ALA A 41 -5.21 8.41 -5.76
C ALA A 41 -4.08 7.47 -5.38
N LEU A 42 -4.41 6.46 -4.61
CA LEU A 42 -3.42 5.49 -4.15
C LEU A 42 -3.84 4.11 -4.60
N THR A 43 -2.91 3.40 -5.20
CA THR A 43 -3.13 2.02 -5.62
C THR A 43 -2.05 1.15 -5.02
N PHE A 44 -2.45 0.02 -4.46
CA PHE A 44 -1.51 -1.00 -4.03
C PHE A 44 -1.55 -2.13 -5.04
N ASP A 45 -0.41 -2.40 -5.64
CA ASP A 45 -0.27 -3.53 -6.55
C ASP A 45 0.29 -4.69 -5.74
N LEU A 46 -0.53 -5.66 -5.47
CA LEU A 46 -0.16 -6.80 -4.64
C LEU A 46 0.10 -8.07 -5.44
N GLY A 47 0.27 -7.91 -6.74
CA GLY A 47 0.41 -9.07 -7.61
C GLY A 47 1.63 -9.92 -7.31
N LYS A 48 2.69 -9.33 -6.75
CA LYS A 48 3.89 -10.07 -6.41
C LYS A 48 4.07 -10.26 -4.92
N LEU A 49 3.04 -9.97 -4.16
CA LEU A 49 3.10 -10.17 -2.72
C LEU A 49 2.82 -11.62 -2.42
N GLU A 50 3.71 -12.26 -1.70
CA GLU A 50 3.61 -13.69 -1.40
C GLU A 50 2.90 -13.97 -0.09
N TYR A 51 2.85 -13.00 0.78
CA TYR A 51 2.30 -13.21 2.10
C TYR A 51 1.95 -11.88 2.73
N ILE A 52 0.82 -11.83 3.41
CA ILE A 52 0.45 -10.65 4.17
C ILE A 52 -0.06 -11.09 5.55
N SER A 53 0.47 -10.45 6.59
CA SER A 53 0.05 -10.71 7.96
C SER A 53 -1.01 -9.71 8.36
N SER A 54 -1.60 -9.91 9.53
CA SER A 54 -2.57 -8.96 10.03
C SER A 54 -1.94 -7.59 10.30
N ALA A 55 -0.67 -7.57 10.67
CA ALA A 55 0.03 -6.30 10.85
C ALA A 55 0.15 -5.56 9.52
N GLY A 56 0.46 -6.29 8.45
CA GLY A 56 0.54 -5.69 7.13
C GLY A 56 -0.81 -5.19 6.66
N LEU A 57 -1.84 -5.99 6.87
CA LEU A 57 -3.19 -5.59 6.48
C LEU A 57 -3.59 -4.31 7.22
N ARG A 58 -3.19 -4.18 8.47
CA ARG A 58 -3.51 -3.00 9.24
C ARG A 58 -2.90 -1.74 8.64
N VAL A 59 -1.69 -1.85 8.09
CA VAL A 59 -1.05 -0.71 7.43
C VAL A 59 -1.84 -0.32 6.19
N LEU A 60 -2.31 -1.30 5.42
CA LEU A 60 -3.11 -1.00 4.24
C LEU A 60 -4.41 -0.30 4.62
N LEU A 61 -5.03 -0.72 5.70
CA LEU A 61 -6.26 -0.08 6.17
C LEU A 61 -5.99 1.33 6.69
N SER A 62 -4.83 1.54 7.32
CA SER A 62 -4.44 2.87 7.75
C SER A 62 -4.27 3.80 6.55
N ALA A 63 -3.67 3.31 5.49
CA ALA A 63 -3.51 4.10 4.28
C ALA A 63 -4.87 4.48 3.72
N GLN A 64 -5.82 3.56 3.75
CA GLN A 64 -7.16 3.86 3.29
C GLN A 64 -7.80 4.97 4.10
N LYS A 65 -7.61 4.95 5.40
CA LYS A 65 -8.15 6.00 6.26
C LYS A 65 -7.53 7.35 5.96
N ILE A 66 -6.24 7.37 5.70
CA ILE A 66 -5.55 8.61 5.36
C ILE A 66 -6.10 9.17 4.06
N MET A 67 -6.27 8.31 3.07
CA MET A 67 -6.79 8.73 1.78
C MET A 67 -8.26 9.11 1.84
N ASN A 68 -8.97 8.46 2.71
CA ASN A 68 -10.34 8.79 3.00
C ASN A 68 -11.31 8.53 1.85
N LYS A 69 -11.26 9.27 0.78
CA LYS A 69 -12.17 9.06 -0.30
C LYS A 69 -11.68 8.11 -1.33
N GLN A 70 -10.39 8.01 -1.49
CA GLN A 70 -9.84 7.10 -2.47
C GLN A 70 -9.61 5.78 -1.86
N VAL A 71 -9.88 4.73 -2.56
CA VAL A 71 -9.68 3.41 -2.06
C VAL A 71 -8.72 2.68 -2.91
N PHE A 72 -8.23 1.56 -2.44
CA PHE A 72 -7.37 0.70 -3.20
C PHE A 72 -8.16 0.19 -4.37
N SER A 73 -7.53 0.15 -5.40
CA SER A 73 -8.13 -0.55 -6.48
C SER A 73 -8.33 -1.93 -6.03
N LYS A 74 -9.12 -2.42 -6.14
CA LYS A 74 -9.20 -3.61 -5.67
C LYS A 74 -9.11 -4.63 -6.46
N LYS A 75 -8.89 -4.90 -6.83
CA LYS A 75 -8.76 -5.66 -7.56
C LYS A 75 -8.58 -6.85 -7.04
N ARG A 76 -8.88 -7.40 -6.38
CA ARG A 76 -8.67 -8.16 -5.76
C ARG A 76 -9.23 -8.93 -5.55
N THR A 77 -9.58 -9.29 -5.56
CA THR A 77 -10.02 -9.93 -5.37
C THR A 77 -10.73 -10.51 -4.93
N LYS A 78 -11.20 -10.79 -4.99
CA LYS A 78 -11.89 -11.16 -4.61
C LYS A 78 -12.18 -11.89 -4.07
N ARG A 79 -12.51 -12.21 -3.78
CA ARG A 79 -12.89 -12.76 -3.31
C ARG A 79 -13.03 -13.22 -3.30
#